data_733ce432f934c89cfb0dea564673485f
#
_entry.id   733ce432f934c89cfb0dea564673485f
#
_cell.length_a   1.000
_cell.length_b   1.000
_cell.length_c   1.000
_cell.angle_alpha   90.00
_cell.angle_beta   90.00
_cell.angle_gamma   90.00
#
_symmetry.space_group_name_H-M   'P 1'
#
loop_
_entity.id
_entity.type
_entity.pdbx_description
1 polymer ?
#
loop_
_entity_poly.entity_id
_entity_poly.type
_entity_poly.pdbx_seq_one_letter_code
_entity_poly.pdbx_strand_id
1 'polypeptide(L)'
;MTRSSGITLSRLRPWGRALSVVALLAMPVAAQANSADFVRSLWPEAQQAGVSRQAFEASFASYNPIPQVIELTRKQPEFSQTVQQYVEKRVTAAQASKGQSMRGEWAQTLAGAQQRYGVQSEIVLAIWGMETNFGGFMGGNNTIHALATLTEKGYRADFFRSELVTALRIVSDGHVAPNAMVGSWAGAMGHTQFMPSSFMRYAVDYNGDGRKDIWNSVPDALGSTANYLKSFGWQPGETWGYEIKLPSGFNFAAAREMGKAPLSQWQSMGVTRASGRAFPRPEDIGRLYMPAGASGPAFLLLPNFDVIKRYNNSDSYALAVGHLADRILGGGGFVTPWPAGDYALNKDQRTEMQALLGRAGFDVGTPDGVVGPKTRAGVIAYQQARGLPADGHVSGLLLDRLKR
;
A
#
# COMPACT_ATOMS: atom_id res chain seq x y z
N MET A 1 9.81 76.22 32.62
CA MET A 1 9.97 76.96 31.37
C MET A 1 9.21 76.14 30.32
N THR A 2 7.92 76.42 30.12
CA THR A 2 7.28 77.22 29.05
C THR A 2 7.72 76.78 27.65
N ARG A 3 6.88 76.21 26.79
CA ARG A 3 5.78 76.73 25.99
C ARG A 3 5.25 75.51 25.17
N SER A 4 3.98 75.20 25.15
CA SER A 4 2.83 75.87 24.49
C SER A 4 2.72 75.60 22.99
N SER A 5 1.60 74.95 22.66
CA SER A 5 0.65 75.26 21.57
C SER A 5 0.81 74.65 20.19
N GLY A 6 -0.29 74.11 19.74
CA GLY A 6 -0.58 73.93 18.33
C GLY A 6 -1.69 72.92 18.03
N ILE A 7 -2.95 73.28 18.37
CA ILE A 7 -4.14 72.54 17.87
C ILE A 7 -4.38 72.98 16.43
N THR A 8 -4.51 71.97 15.52
CA THR A 8 -5.17 72.24 14.25
C THR A 8 -6.16 71.12 13.93
N LEU A 9 -7.42 71.50 14.01
CA LEU A 9 -8.58 70.78 13.52
C LEU A 9 -8.58 70.73 11.99
N SER A 10 -8.69 69.54 11.39
CA SER A 10 -9.23 69.47 10.01
C SER A 10 -9.94 68.16 9.74
N ARG A 11 -11.25 68.33 9.64
CA ARG A 11 -12.20 67.72 8.70
C ARG A 11 -12.44 66.20 8.75
N LEU A 12 -13.57 65.88 9.33
CA LEU A 12 -14.39 64.67 9.12
C LEU A 12 -14.60 64.40 7.63
N ARG A 13 -14.36 63.17 7.20
CA ARG A 13 -14.83 62.59 5.96
C ARG A 13 -15.75 61.41 6.25
N PRO A 14 -16.81 61.18 5.44
CA PRO A 14 -17.91 60.30 5.81
C PRO A 14 -17.56 58.81 5.57
N TRP A 15 -18.12 57.98 6.41
CA TRP A 15 -18.07 56.53 6.37
C TRP A 15 -18.78 55.98 5.11
N GLY A 16 -18.02 55.48 4.16
CA GLY A 16 -18.52 54.62 3.09
C GLY A 16 -18.85 53.24 3.64
N ARG A 17 -20.12 52.86 3.62
CA ARG A 17 -20.57 51.52 3.88
C ARG A 17 -20.02 50.61 2.80
N ALA A 18 -19.02 49.74 3.12
CA ALA A 18 -18.64 48.62 2.28
C ALA A 18 -19.71 47.53 2.38
N LEU A 19 -20.52 47.40 1.36
CA LEU A 19 -21.36 46.24 1.11
C LEU A 19 -20.44 45.06 0.83
N SER A 20 -20.30 44.15 1.80
CA SER A 20 -19.70 42.86 1.57
C SER A 20 -20.64 42.02 0.69
N VAL A 21 -20.35 41.99 -0.59
CA VAL A 21 -20.98 41.02 -1.51
C VAL A 21 -20.39 39.64 -1.16
N VAL A 22 -21.18 38.84 -0.44
CA VAL A 22 -20.95 37.41 -0.32
C VAL A 22 -21.23 36.82 -1.72
N ALA A 23 -20.18 36.57 -2.47
CA ALA A 23 -20.27 35.81 -3.70
C ALA A 23 -20.53 34.33 -3.29
N LEU A 24 -21.81 33.93 -3.26
CA LEU A 24 -22.17 32.52 -3.36
C LEU A 24 -21.63 32.03 -4.70
N LEU A 25 -20.56 31.24 -4.64
CA LEU A 25 -20.09 30.46 -5.78
C LEU A 25 -21.19 29.45 -6.15
N ALA A 26 -22.13 29.87 -6.99
CA ALA A 26 -23.07 28.99 -7.66
C ALA A 26 -22.23 28.07 -8.57
N MET A 27 -22.11 26.80 -8.23
CA MET A 27 -21.60 25.80 -9.19
C MET A 27 -22.44 25.87 -10.45
N PRO A 28 -21.84 25.77 -11.64
CA PRO A 28 -22.58 25.88 -12.88
C PRO A 28 -23.66 24.80 -12.96
N VAL A 29 -24.89 25.19 -13.16
CA VAL A 29 -26.10 24.35 -13.29
C VAL A 29 -25.89 23.16 -14.27
N ALA A 30 -25.04 23.33 -15.29
CA ALA A 30 -24.69 22.31 -16.26
C ALA A 30 -23.93 21.10 -15.65
N ALA A 31 -23.11 21.30 -14.62
CA ALA A 31 -22.37 20.22 -13.97
C ALA A 31 -23.31 19.35 -13.10
N GLN A 32 -24.29 19.95 -12.44
CA GLN A 32 -25.28 19.22 -11.64
C GLN A 32 -26.26 18.42 -12.50
N ALA A 33 -26.68 18.93 -13.67
CA ALA A 33 -27.52 18.22 -14.62
C ALA A 33 -26.81 16.96 -15.13
N ASN A 34 -25.52 17.03 -15.43
CA ASN A 34 -24.71 15.92 -15.90
C ASN A 34 -24.56 14.81 -14.83
N SER A 35 -24.36 15.14 -13.57
CA SER A 35 -24.25 14.16 -12.48
C SER A 35 -25.57 13.45 -12.17
N ALA A 36 -26.71 14.15 -12.29
CA ALA A 36 -28.03 13.55 -12.15
C ALA A 36 -28.33 12.53 -13.28
N ASP A 37 -27.94 12.85 -14.51
CA ASP A 37 -28.06 11.93 -15.65
C ASP A 37 -27.15 10.72 -15.49
N PHE A 38 -25.93 10.92 -15.03
CA PHE A 38 -25.01 9.86 -14.70
C PHE A 38 -25.60 8.92 -13.64
N VAL A 39 -26.10 9.44 -12.51
CA VAL A 39 -26.72 8.63 -11.47
C VAL A 39 -27.93 7.85 -12.02
N ARG A 40 -28.80 8.49 -12.81
CA ARG A 40 -29.92 7.78 -13.45
C ARG A 40 -29.47 6.64 -14.35
N SER A 41 -28.36 6.81 -15.07
CA SER A 41 -27.80 5.79 -15.94
C SER A 41 -27.27 4.55 -15.22
N LEU A 42 -27.00 4.63 -13.92
CA LEU A 42 -26.53 3.50 -13.10
C LEU A 42 -27.65 2.57 -12.65
N TRP A 43 -28.88 3.07 -12.59
CA TRP A 43 -29.99 2.32 -11.97
C TRP A 43 -30.26 0.94 -12.60
N PRO A 44 -30.31 0.78 -13.94
CA PRO A 44 -30.58 -0.54 -14.52
C PRO A 44 -29.56 -1.60 -14.08
N GLU A 45 -28.28 -1.26 -14.03
CA GLU A 45 -27.21 -2.16 -13.62
C GLU A 45 -27.28 -2.43 -12.11
N ALA A 46 -27.50 -1.41 -11.28
CA ALA A 46 -27.68 -1.55 -9.84
C ALA A 46 -28.88 -2.45 -9.52
N GLN A 47 -30.01 -2.26 -10.22
CA GLN A 47 -31.20 -3.09 -10.07
C GLN A 47 -30.91 -4.55 -10.44
N GLN A 48 -30.23 -4.79 -11.56
CA GLN A 48 -29.82 -6.12 -12.00
C GLN A 48 -28.89 -6.80 -10.98
N ALA A 49 -28.02 -6.02 -10.30
CA ALA A 49 -27.17 -6.49 -9.22
C ALA A 49 -27.93 -6.72 -7.91
N GLY A 50 -29.24 -6.49 -7.85
CA GLY A 50 -30.10 -6.71 -6.68
C GLY A 50 -30.05 -5.56 -5.65
N VAL A 51 -29.66 -4.34 -6.07
CA VAL A 51 -29.72 -3.16 -5.21
C VAL A 51 -31.17 -2.69 -5.08
N SER A 52 -31.62 -2.47 -3.83
CA SER A 52 -32.95 -1.93 -3.59
C SER A 52 -33.03 -0.46 -4.03
N ARG A 53 -34.20 -0.03 -4.49
CA ARG A 53 -34.43 1.36 -4.89
C ARG A 53 -34.16 2.33 -3.75
N GLN A 54 -34.57 1.97 -2.53
CA GLN A 54 -34.31 2.77 -1.34
C GLN A 54 -32.82 2.95 -1.05
N ALA A 55 -32.02 1.88 -1.10
CA ALA A 55 -30.59 1.95 -0.88
C ALA A 55 -29.90 2.79 -1.95
N PHE A 56 -30.31 2.65 -3.22
CA PHE A 56 -29.81 3.44 -4.32
C PHE A 56 -30.07 4.95 -4.12
N GLU A 57 -31.31 5.33 -3.88
CA GLU A 57 -31.70 6.74 -3.68
C GLU A 57 -31.03 7.34 -2.44
N ALA A 58 -30.97 6.63 -1.34
CA ALA A 58 -30.27 7.07 -0.12
C ALA A 58 -28.79 7.27 -0.35
N SER A 59 -28.14 6.43 -1.18
CA SER A 59 -26.71 6.51 -1.49
C SER A 59 -26.34 7.75 -2.32
N PHE A 60 -27.28 8.27 -3.12
CA PHE A 60 -27.06 9.42 -4.01
C PHE A 60 -27.78 10.70 -3.56
N ALA A 61 -28.50 10.69 -2.44
CA ALA A 61 -29.30 11.83 -1.99
C ALA A 61 -28.51 13.14 -1.88
N SER A 62 -27.22 13.08 -1.52
CA SER A 62 -26.32 14.23 -1.42
C SER A 62 -25.10 14.15 -2.34
N TYR A 63 -25.21 13.35 -3.41
CA TYR A 63 -24.07 13.14 -4.30
C TYR A 63 -23.69 14.43 -5.04
N ASN A 64 -22.43 14.77 -4.89
CA ASN A 64 -21.72 15.73 -5.71
C ASN A 64 -20.32 15.15 -6.02
N PRO A 65 -19.83 15.29 -7.25
CA PRO A 65 -18.46 14.87 -7.58
C PRO A 65 -17.44 15.52 -6.66
N ILE A 66 -16.43 14.75 -6.24
CA ILE A 66 -15.37 15.17 -5.32
C ILE A 66 -14.14 15.58 -6.14
N PRO A 67 -13.86 16.89 -6.35
CA PRO A 67 -12.74 17.33 -7.19
C PRO A 67 -11.39 16.79 -6.74
N GLN A 68 -11.16 16.70 -5.43
CA GLN A 68 -9.91 16.19 -4.84
C GLN A 68 -9.63 14.74 -5.24
N VAL A 69 -10.67 13.91 -5.44
CA VAL A 69 -10.53 12.54 -5.92
C VAL A 69 -9.86 12.52 -7.30
N ILE A 70 -10.26 13.43 -8.19
CA ILE A 70 -9.66 13.52 -9.53
C ILE A 70 -8.24 14.08 -9.50
N GLU A 71 -7.95 15.04 -8.64
CA GLU A 71 -6.58 15.54 -8.46
C GLU A 71 -5.62 14.44 -8.02
N LEU A 72 -6.08 13.54 -7.14
CA LEU A 72 -5.26 12.43 -6.64
C LEU A 72 -4.97 11.39 -7.73
N THR A 73 -5.82 11.23 -8.75
CA THR A 73 -5.53 10.35 -9.90
C THR A 73 -4.32 10.82 -10.71
N ARG A 74 -4.06 12.13 -10.74
CA ARG A 74 -2.95 12.76 -11.48
C ARG A 74 -1.65 12.76 -10.67
N LYS A 75 -1.74 12.67 -9.35
CA LYS A 75 -0.61 12.73 -8.39
C LYS A 75 -0.12 11.36 -7.95
N GLN A 76 -0.41 10.27 -8.69
CA GLN A 76 0.20 8.99 -8.35
C GLN A 76 1.71 9.13 -8.50
N PRO A 77 2.50 9.18 -7.41
CA PRO A 77 3.94 9.21 -7.51
C PRO A 77 4.35 7.87 -8.11
N GLU A 78 4.81 7.89 -9.34
CA GLU A 78 5.57 6.76 -9.88
C GLU A 78 6.64 6.43 -8.84
N PHE A 79 6.72 5.18 -8.44
CA PHE A 79 7.64 4.57 -7.49
C PHE A 79 8.94 5.38 -7.27
N SER A 80 8.87 6.40 -6.42
CA SER A 80 9.97 7.32 -6.16
C SER A 80 10.72 6.98 -4.87
N GLN A 81 10.37 5.87 -4.22
CA GLN A 81 10.95 5.47 -2.94
C GLN A 81 11.69 4.13 -3.08
N THR A 82 12.85 4.04 -2.43
CA THR A 82 13.51 2.75 -2.23
C THR A 82 12.69 1.87 -1.28
N VAL A 83 12.96 0.56 -1.29
CA VAL A 83 12.36 -0.37 -0.31
C VAL A 83 12.72 0.05 1.11
N GLN A 84 13.97 0.50 1.34
CA GLN A 84 14.41 1.06 2.61
C GLN A 84 13.49 2.21 3.07
N GLN A 85 13.36 3.25 2.25
CA GLN A 85 12.54 4.43 2.58
C GLN A 85 11.08 4.06 2.87
N TYR A 86 10.54 3.10 2.12
CA TYR A 86 9.18 2.62 2.36
C TYR A 86 9.05 1.92 3.70
N VAL A 87 9.95 0.98 4.01
CA VAL A 87 9.92 0.20 5.26
C VAL A 87 10.17 1.10 6.47
N GLU A 88 11.22 1.94 6.44
CA GLU A 88 11.55 2.83 7.57
C GLU A 88 10.43 3.83 7.88
N LYS A 89 9.74 4.34 6.85
CA LYS A 89 8.60 5.24 7.03
C LYS A 89 7.38 4.55 7.65
N ARG A 90 7.17 3.26 7.34
CA ARG A 90 5.95 2.52 7.72
C ARG A 90 6.14 1.67 8.98
N VAL A 91 7.35 1.17 9.24
CA VAL A 91 7.65 0.27 10.36
C VAL A 91 8.46 1.00 11.43
N THR A 92 7.81 1.94 12.10
CA THR A 92 8.41 2.73 13.18
C THR A 92 8.31 2.02 14.53
N ALA A 93 9.09 2.46 15.52
CA ALA A 93 8.98 1.98 16.90
C ALA A 93 7.57 2.25 17.48
N ALA A 94 6.99 3.41 17.17
CA ALA A 94 5.63 3.77 17.58
C ALA A 94 4.58 2.83 16.98
N GLN A 95 4.72 2.47 15.70
CA GLN A 95 3.84 1.52 15.01
C GLN A 95 3.93 0.13 15.66
N ALA A 96 5.14 -0.35 15.94
CA ALA A 96 5.37 -1.63 16.59
C ALA A 96 4.79 -1.67 18.01
N SER A 97 5.04 -0.62 18.80
CA SER A 97 4.50 -0.49 20.18
C SER A 97 2.97 -0.46 20.19
N LYS A 98 2.35 0.30 19.26
CA LYS A 98 0.89 0.30 19.12
C LYS A 98 0.36 -1.08 18.74
N GLY A 99 1.03 -1.79 17.83
CA GLY A 99 0.67 -3.16 17.47
C GLY A 99 0.77 -4.14 18.64
N GLN A 100 1.77 -4.00 19.52
CA GLN A 100 1.89 -4.77 20.76
C GLN A 100 0.71 -4.51 21.70
N SER A 101 0.29 -3.25 21.85
CA SER A 101 -0.90 -2.90 22.64
C SER A 101 -2.17 -3.51 22.06
N MET A 102 -2.37 -3.39 20.73
CA MET A 102 -3.51 -4.00 20.04
C MET A 102 -3.51 -5.53 20.14
N ARG A 103 -2.34 -6.16 20.15
CA ARG A 103 -2.20 -7.61 20.36
C ARG A 103 -2.75 -8.04 21.71
N GLY A 104 -2.51 -7.25 22.76
CA GLY A 104 -3.07 -7.49 24.10
C GLY A 104 -4.58 -7.24 24.16
N GLU A 105 -5.01 -6.11 23.62
CA GLU A 105 -6.43 -5.69 23.61
C GLU A 105 -7.33 -6.69 22.87
N TRP A 106 -6.88 -7.20 21.73
CA TRP A 106 -7.66 -8.10 20.87
C TRP A 106 -7.21 -9.57 20.94
N ALA A 107 -6.54 -9.96 22.01
CA ALA A 107 -5.91 -11.29 22.14
C ALA A 107 -6.88 -12.44 21.89
N GLN A 108 -8.10 -12.38 22.43
CA GLN A 108 -9.11 -13.43 22.27
C GLN A 108 -9.59 -13.52 20.81
N THR A 109 -9.92 -12.38 20.19
CA THR A 109 -10.35 -12.30 18.79
C THR A 109 -9.26 -12.83 17.85
N LEU A 110 -8.01 -12.42 18.07
CA LEU A 110 -6.87 -12.82 17.27
C LEU A 110 -6.58 -14.33 17.39
N ALA A 111 -6.62 -14.88 18.61
CA ALA A 111 -6.47 -16.31 18.83
C ALA A 111 -7.57 -17.13 18.14
N GLY A 112 -8.81 -16.69 18.25
CA GLY A 112 -9.94 -17.33 17.56
C GLY A 112 -9.82 -17.23 16.02
N ALA A 113 -9.40 -16.08 15.49
CA ALA A 113 -9.16 -15.91 14.05
C ALA A 113 -8.01 -16.80 13.57
N GLN A 114 -6.92 -16.89 14.31
CA GLN A 114 -5.80 -17.78 14.01
C GLN A 114 -6.23 -19.25 14.03
N GLN A 115 -7.01 -19.67 15.03
CA GLN A 115 -7.55 -21.02 15.09
C GLN A 115 -8.47 -21.34 13.89
N ARG A 116 -9.33 -20.39 13.50
CA ARG A 116 -10.34 -20.59 12.44
C ARG A 116 -9.73 -20.54 11.04
N TYR A 117 -8.77 -19.66 10.82
CA TYR A 117 -8.25 -19.36 9.48
C TYR A 117 -6.80 -19.80 9.27
N GLY A 118 -6.07 -20.17 10.33
CA GLY A 118 -4.67 -20.62 10.27
C GLY A 118 -3.66 -19.49 10.03
N VAL A 119 -4.09 -18.23 10.05
CA VAL A 119 -3.25 -17.05 9.83
C VAL A 119 -2.73 -16.54 11.18
N GLN A 120 -1.42 -16.33 11.29
CA GLN A 120 -0.81 -15.84 12.51
C GLN A 120 -1.33 -14.45 12.89
N SER A 121 -1.60 -14.25 14.17
CA SER A 121 -2.18 -13.03 14.74
C SER A 121 -1.39 -11.78 14.42
N GLU A 122 -0.06 -11.87 14.46
CA GLU A 122 0.85 -10.75 14.18
C GLU A 122 0.79 -10.28 12.72
N ILE A 123 0.52 -11.18 11.77
CA ILE A 123 0.35 -10.81 10.36
C ILE A 123 -0.96 -10.05 10.15
N VAL A 124 -2.05 -10.52 10.76
CA VAL A 124 -3.36 -9.83 10.72
C VAL A 124 -3.23 -8.42 11.32
N LEU A 125 -2.56 -8.31 12.47
CA LEU A 125 -2.28 -7.02 13.11
C LEU A 125 -1.40 -6.12 12.26
N ALA A 126 -0.35 -6.67 11.64
CA ALA A 126 0.56 -5.89 10.81
C ALA A 126 -0.17 -5.30 9.59
N ILE A 127 -1.05 -6.07 8.95
CA ILE A 127 -1.90 -5.56 7.86
C ILE A 127 -2.81 -4.45 8.38
N TRP A 128 -3.52 -4.65 9.49
CA TRP A 128 -4.36 -3.61 10.09
C TRP A 128 -3.57 -2.33 10.42
N GLY A 129 -2.35 -2.50 10.94
CA GLY A 129 -1.42 -1.39 11.19
C GLY A 129 -1.02 -0.66 9.91
N MET A 130 -0.68 -1.40 8.86
CA MET A 130 -0.26 -0.84 7.57
C MET A 130 -1.39 -0.11 6.84
N GLU A 131 -2.60 -0.62 6.90
CA GLU A 131 -3.75 -0.07 6.18
C GLU A 131 -4.30 1.20 6.84
N THR A 132 -4.52 1.16 8.15
CA THR A 132 -5.26 2.23 8.82
C THR A 132 -4.62 2.71 10.12
N ASN A 133 -3.36 2.34 10.39
CA ASN A 133 -2.73 2.59 11.69
C ASN A 133 -3.60 2.08 12.85
N PHE A 134 -4.03 0.81 12.75
CA PHE A 134 -4.93 0.16 13.70
C PHE A 134 -6.24 0.94 13.90
N GLY A 135 -6.92 1.25 12.80
CA GLY A 135 -8.18 1.99 12.79
C GLY A 135 -8.04 3.50 13.07
N GLY A 136 -6.83 4.03 13.18
CA GLY A 136 -6.61 5.45 13.45
C GLY A 136 -7.04 6.37 12.30
N PHE A 137 -7.05 5.87 11.06
CA PHE A 137 -7.54 6.60 9.90
C PHE A 137 -7.99 5.64 8.78
N MET A 138 -9.29 5.55 8.54
CA MET A 138 -9.91 4.68 7.54
C MET A 138 -10.21 5.38 6.21
N GLY A 139 -9.80 6.63 6.06
CA GLY A 139 -10.12 7.49 4.94
C GLY A 139 -11.10 8.61 5.32
N GLY A 140 -11.22 9.62 4.45
CA GLY A 140 -12.06 10.79 4.68
C GLY A 140 -13.17 10.98 3.64
N ASN A 141 -13.39 10.00 2.76
CA ASN A 141 -14.38 10.11 1.69
C ASN A 141 -15.55 9.16 1.94
N ASN A 142 -16.75 9.59 1.54
CA ASN A 142 -17.82 8.63 1.31
C ASN A 142 -17.41 7.76 0.10
N THR A 143 -17.32 6.46 0.31
CA THR A 143 -16.83 5.51 -0.70
C THR A 143 -17.67 5.51 -1.97
N ILE A 144 -19.00 5.56 -1.83
CA ILE A 144 -19.92 5.58 -2.99
C ILE A 144 -19.69 6.84 -3.81
N HIS A 145 -19.59 8.01 -3.16
CA HIS A 145 -19.35 9.28 -3.86
C HIS A 145 -17.97 9.33 -4.52
N ALA A 146 -16.93 8.77 -3.88
CA ALA A 146 -15.59 8.67 -4.47
C ALA A 146 -15.59 7.80 -5.73
N LEU A 147 -16.17 6.60 -5.64
CA LEU A 147 -16.30 5.66 -6.77
C LEU A 147 -17.16 6.24 -7.89
N ALA A 148 -18.27 6.89 -7.55
CA ALA A 148 -19.14 7.58 -8.52
C ALA A 148 -18.38 8.68 -9.26
N THR A 149 -17.58 9.49 -8.54
CA THR A 149 -16.73 10.53 -9.13
C THR A 149 -15.72 9.96 -10.11
N LEU A 150 -15.01 8.89 -9.74
CA LEU A 150 -14.03 8.24 -10.63
C LEU A 150 -14.68 7.69 -11.89
N THR A 151 -15.86 7.06 -11.74
CA THR A 151 -16.64 6.51 -12.86
C THR A 151 -17.15 7.61 -13.78
N GLU A 152 -17.78 8.65 -13.24
CA GLU A 152 -18.34 9.79 -13.99
C GLU A 152 -17.25 10.53 -14.79
N LYS A 153 -16.04 10.63 -14.23
CA LYS A 153 -14.90 11.31 -14.88
C LYS A 153 -14.08 10.39 -15.80
N GLY A 154 -14.49 9.15 -16.00
CA GLY A 154 -13.88 8.21 -16.94
C GLY A 154 -12.54 7.61 -16.49
N TYR A 155 -12.14 7.78 -15.21
CA TYR A 155 -10.91 7.19 -14.72
C TYR A 155 -11.09 5.70 -14.44
N ARG A 156 -10.46 4.83 -15.26
CA ARG A 156 -10.64 3.37 -15.21
C ARG A 156 -12.13 2.99 -15.06
N ALA A 157 -12.97 3.62 -15.91
CA ALA A 157 -14.41 3.71 -15.72
C ALA A 157 -15.07 2.35 -15.46
N ASP A 158 -14.75 1.31 -16.23
CA ASP A 158 -15.36 -0.02 -16.08
C ASP A 158 -15.04 -0.64 -14.73
N PHE A 159 -13.79 -0.51 -14.28
CA PHE A 159 -13.37 -1.02 -12.97
C PHE A 159 -14.12 -0.31 -11.83
N PHE A 160 -14.08 1.03 -11.80
CA PHE A 160 -14.72 1.79 -10.73
C PHE A 160 -16.24 1.73 -10.77
N ARG A 161 -16.84 1.56 -11.96
CA ARG A 161 -18.27 1.31 -12.11
C ARG A 161 -18.69 -0.01 -11.46
N SER A 162 -17.93 -1.08 -11.71
CA SER A 162 -18.18 -2.38 -11.09
C SER A 162 -18.05 -2.31 -9.56
N GLU A 163 -17.01 -1.62 -9.04
CA GLU A 163 -16.84 -1.42 -7.61
C GLU A 163 -17.96 -0.55 -7.01
N LEU A 164 -18.44 0.48 -7.73
CA LEU A 164 -19.57 1.31 -7.31
C LEU A 164 -20.86 0.51 -7.17
N VAL A 165 -21.22 -0.30 -8.17
CA VAL A 165 -22.41 -1.14 -8.11
C VAL A 165 -22.31 -2.14 -6.96
N THR A 166 -21.11 -2.68 -6.73
CA THR A 166 -20.84 -3.57 -5.59
C THR A 166 -20.98 -2.84 -4.25
N ALA A 167 -20.51 -1.59 -4.15
CA ALA A 167 -20.68 -0.76 -2.94
C ALA A 167 -22.16 -0.50 -2.64
N LEU A 168 -22.97 -0.20 -3.65
CA LEU A 168 -24.42 -0.04 -3.51
C LEU A 168 -25.09 -1.34 -3.03
N ARG A 169 -24.59 -2.49 -3.49
CA ARG A 169 -25.08 -3.79 -3.02
C ARG A 169 -24.79 -4.02 -1.54
N ILE A 170 -23.60 -3.68 -1.05
CA ILE A 170 -23.21 -3.77 0.36
C ILE A 170 -24.18 -2.96 1.26
N VAL A 171 -24.55 -1.76 0.81
CA VAL A 171 -25.56 -0.93 1.50
C VAL A 171 -26.93 -1.57 1.45
N SER A 172 -27.34 -2.06 0.27
CA SER A 172 -28.64 -2.72 0.09
C SER A 172 -28.80 -3.98 0.94
N ASP A 173 -27.71 -4.73 1.16
CA ASP A 173 -27.66 -5.90 2.02
C ASP A 173 -27.65 -5.54 3.53
N GLY A 174 -27.63 -4.24 3.88
CA GLY A 174 -27.75 -3.75 5.25
C GLY A 174 -26.46 -3.81 6.08
N HIS A 175 -25.30 -4.04 5.44
CA HIS A 175 -24.01 -4.15 6.16
C HIS A 175 -23.53 -2.80 6.71
N VAL A 176 -23.84 -1.71 6.04
CA VAL A 176 -23.46 -0.34 6.42
C VAL A 176 -24.46 0.67 5.88
N ALA A 177 -24.69 1.77 6.60
CA ALA A 177 -25.49 2.88 6.08
C ALA A 177 -24.71 3.66 5.01
N PRO A 178 -25.38 4.25 3.99
CA PRO A 178 -24.70 4.96 2.89
C PRO A 178 -23.74 6.05 3.37
N ASN A 179 -24.12 6.81 4.38
CA ASN A 179 -23.30 7.90 4.96
C ASN A 179 -22.16 7.40 5.87
N ALA A 180 -22.22 6.16 6.34
CA ALA A 180 -21.19 5.54 7.18
C ALA A 180 -20.16 4.74 6.38
N MET A 181 -20.38 4.53 5.07
CA MET A 181 -19.44 3.84 4.19
C MET A 181 -18.24 4.76 3.87
N VAL A 182 -17.36 4.94 4.86
CA VAL A 182 -16.16 5.76 4.70
C VAL A 182 -14.98 4.95 4.20
N GLY A 183 -14.13 5.60 3.41
CA GLY A 183 -12.96 4.96 2.84
C GLY A 183 -11.96 5.94 2.20
N SER A 184 -11.04 5.38 1.43
CA SER A 184 -10.05 6.14 0.67
C SER A 184 -10.69 6.81 -0.55
N TRP A 185 -9.92 7.71 -1.18
CA TRP A 185 -10.31 8.36 -2.44
C TRP A 185 -10.55 7.37 -3.59
N ALA A 186 -9.95 6.19 -3.53
CA ALA A 186 -10.03 5.13 -4.54
C ALA A 186 -10.98 3.99 -4.16
N GLY A 187 -11.80 4.14 -3.12
CA GLY A 187 -12.83 3.17 -2.77
C GLY A 187 -12.41 2.04 -1.83
N ALA A 188 -11.21 2.06 -1.26
CA ALA A 188 -10.81 1.13 -0.21
C ALA A 188 -11.47 1.50 1.13
N MET A 189 -12.06 0.53 1.85
CA MET A 189 -13.04 0.76 2.89
C MET A 189 -12.62 0.22 4.26
N GLY A 190 -13.00 0.96 5.31
CA GLY A 190 -12.95 0.53 6.71
C GLY A 190 -11.54 0.21 7.23
N HIS A 191 -11.48 -0.52 8.33
CA HIS A 191 -10.25 -0.95 9.00
C HIS A 191 -9.28 -1.72 8.09
N THR A 192 -9.83 -2.52 7.18
CA THR A 192 -9.09 -3.46 6.33
C THR A 192 -8.73 -2.88 4.97
N GLN A 193 -9.26 -1.70 4.63
CA GLN A 193 -9.11 -1.09 3.31
C GLN A 193 -9.49 -2.05 2.15
N PHE A 194 -10.54 -2.82 2.34
CA PHE A 194 -11.09 -3.67 1.28
C PHE A 194 -11.77 -2.85 0.20
N MET A 195 -11.53 -3.23 -1.05
CA MET A 195 -12.40 -2.80 -2.14
C MET A 195 -13.79 -3.45 -1.99
N PRO A 196 -14.87 -2.83 -2.50
CA PRO A 196 -16.21 -3.43 -2.43
C PRO A 196 -16.29 -4.88 -2.91
N SER A 197 -15.63 -5.20 -4.02
CA SER A 197 -15.55 -6.59 -4.52
C SER A 197 -14.82 -7.53 -3.56
N SER A 198 -13.78 -7.06 -2.88
CA SER A 198 -13.08 -7.84 -1.85
C SER A 198 -13.95 -8.03 -0.61
N PHE A 199 -14.70 -7.01 -0.21
CA PHE A 199 -15.67 -7.12 0.88
C PHE A 199 -16.71 -8.21 0.61
N MET A 200 -17.35 -8.19 -0.54
CA MET A 200 -18.37 -9.19 -0.89
C MET A 200 -17.85 -10.63 -0.86
N ARG A 201 -16.59 -10.83 -1.25
CA ARG A 201 -15.98 -12.17 -1.33
C ARG A 201 -15.40 -12.65 0.00
N TYR A 202 -14.82 -11.77 0.80
CA TYR A 202 -13.95 -12.17 1.90
C TYR A 202 -14.34 -11.62 3.26
N ALA A 203 -15.18 -10.56 3.35
CA ALA A 203 -15.66 -10.06 4.62
C ALA A 203 -16.53 -11.10 5.32
N VAL A 204 -16.37 -11.21 6.63
CA VAL A 204 -17.10 -12.14 7.48
C VAL A 204 -17.76 -11.39 8.64
N ASP A 205 -18.92 -11.88 9.04
CA ASP A 205 -19.52 -11.58 10.33
C ASP A 205 -18.82 -12.47 11.35
N TYR A 206 -17.80 -11.91 12.01
CA TYR A 206 -16.99 -12.69 12.93
C TYR A 206 -17.56 -12.70 14.33
N ASN A 207 -18.23 -11.61 14.75
CA ASN A 207 -18.86 -11.47 16.05
C ASN A 207 -20.26 -12.11 16.12
N GLY A 208 -20.87 -12.46 14.97
CA GLY A 208 -22.15 -13.15 14.88
C GLY A 208 -23.37 -12.26 15.06
N ASP A 209 -23.27 -10.95 14.81
CA ASP A 209 -24.36 -9.98 14.95
C ASP A 209 -25.27 -9.86 13.70
N GLY A 210 -25.00 -10.64 12.66
CA GLY A 210 -25.75 -10.66 11.39
C GLY A 210 -25.22 -9.68 10.34
N ARG A 211 -24.15 -8.93 10.61
CA ARG A 211 -23.55 -7.97 9.68
C ARG A 211 -22.07 -8.23 9.52
N LYS A 212 -21.54 -7.86 8.36
CA LYS A 212 -20.10 -7.84 8.11
C LYS A 212 -19.62 -6.39 8.25
N ASP A 213 -19.32 -5.94 9.46
CA ASP A 213 -19.02 -4.54 9.75
C ASP A 213 -17.50 -4.31 9.88
N ILE A 214 -16.84 -4.03 8.75
CA ILE A 214 -15.40 -3.70 8.75
C ILE A 214 -15.11 -2.24 9.15
N TRP A 215 -16.12 -1.43 9.47
CA TRP A 215 -15.96 -0.03 9.87
C TRP A 215 -16.02 0.18 11.38
N ASN A 216 -16.93 -0.53 12.07
CA ASN A 216 -17.18 -0.34 13.50
C ASN A 216 -16.89 -1.60 14.33
N SER A 217 -16.78 -2.78 13.70
CA SER A 217 -16.45 -4.03 14.36
C SER A 217 -15.00 -4.44 14.09
N VAL A 218 -14.11 -4.21 15.05
CA VAL A 218 -12.72 -4.70 14.95
C VAL A 218 -12.66 -6.22 14.83
N PRO A 219 -13.49 -7.03 15.55
CA PRO A 219 -13.54 -8.47 15.33
C PRO A 219 -13.83 -8.87 13.88
N ASP A 220 -14.80 -8.23 13.23
CA ASP A 220 -15.12 -8.52 11.83
C ASP A 220 -13.98 -8.12 10.89
N ALA A 221 -13.35 -6.97 11.17
CA ALA A 221 -12.20 -6.51 10.40
C ALA A 221 -11.02 -7.49 10.47
N LEU A 222 -10.66 -7.93 11.68
CA LEU A 222 -9.57 -8.89 11.89
C LEU A 222 -9.90 -10.27 11.32
N GLY A 223 -11.13 -10.76 11.54
CA GLY A 223 -11.63 -12.00 10.96
C GLY A 223 -11.64 -11.96 9.43
N SER A 224 -12.08 -10.86 8.84
CA SER A 224 -12.10 -10.65 7.39
C SER A 224 -10.70 -10.63 6.79
N THR A 225 -9.74 -9.97 7.46
CA THR A 225 -8.33 -9.97 7.04
C THR A 225 -7.76 -11.40 7.05
N ALA A 226 -8.01 -12.16 8.11
CA ALA A 226 -7.55 -13.54 8.21
C ALA A 226 -8.21 -14.44 7.14
N ASN A 227 -9.52 -14.29 6.92
CA ASN A 227 -10.24 -15.02 5.88
C ASN A 227 -9.73 -14.69 4.47
N TYR A 228 -9.39 -13.43 4.20
CA TYR A 228 -8.77 -13.01 2.95
C TYR A 228 -7.46 -13.78 2.68
N LEU A 229 -6.52 -13.74 3.64
CA LEU A 229 -5.23 -14.43 3.49
C LEU A 229 -5.39 -15.94 3.34
N LYS A 230 -6.27 -16.57 4.15
CA LYS A 230 -6.61 -17.99 3.99
C LYS A 230 -7.12 -18.30 2.59
N SER A 231 -8.01 -17.46 2.05
CA SER A 231 -8.60 -17.67 0.72
C SER A 231 -7.58 -17.58 -0.42
N PHE A 232 -6.46 -16.91 -0.19
CA PHE A 232 -5.34 -16.84 -1.13
C PHE A 232 -4.22 -17.86 -0.85
N GLY A 233 -4.48 -18.86 0.00
CA GLY A 233 -3.59 -19.99 0.20
C GLY A 233 -2.54 -19.78 1.28
N TRP A 234 -2.86 -19.03 2.34
CA TRP A 234 -1.99 -18.92 3.51
C TRP A 234 -1.62 -20.32 4.04
N GLN A 235 -0.32 -20.55 4.24
CA GLN A 235 0.22 -21.78 4.78
C GLN A 235 0.35 -21.67 6.30
N PRO A 236 -0.49 -22.38 7.09
CA PRO A 236 -0.41 -22.35 8.54
C PRO A 236 0.95 -22.82 9.06
N GLY A 237 1.49 -22.12 10.06
CA GLY A 237 2.78 -22.46 10.68
C GLY A 237 4.02 -22.07 9.86
N GLU A 238 3.86 -21.59 8.61
CA GLU A 238 4.93 -21.02 7.82
C GLU A 238 4.99 -19.51 8.00
N THR A 239 6.20 -18.94 8.15
CA THR A 239 6.39 -17.49 8.20
C THR A 239 6.38 -16.86 6.81
N TRP A 240 6.51 -15.53 6.74
CA TRP A 240 6.64 -14.78 5.48
C TRP A 240 8.05 -14.91 4.86
N GLY A 241 9.08 -15.11 5.69
CA GLY A 241 10.47 -15.19 5.28
C GLY A 241 11.45 -15.01 6.43
N TYR A 242 12.72 -14.98 6.09
CA TYR A 242 13.82 -14.80 7.02
C TYR A 242 14.85 -13.83 6.48
N GLU A 243 15.31 -12.87 7.30
CA GLU A 243 16.54 -12.15 7.01
C GLU A 243 17.73 -13.12 7.08
N ILE A 244 18.61 -13.05 6.10
CA ILE A 244 19.75 -13.97 5.93
C ILE A 244 21.07 -13.21 5.77
N LYS A 245 22.15 -13.92 6.03
CA LYS A 245 23.51 -13.54 5.65
C LYS A 245 24.00 -14.43 4.51
N LEU A 246 24.53 -13.79 3.49
CA LEU A 246 25.20 -14.47 2.40
C LEU A 246 26.68 -14.67 2.75
N PRO A 247 27.30 -15.82 2.42
CA PRO A 247 28.74 -16.02 2.65
C PRO A 247 29.58 -15.12 1.74
N SER A 248 30.84 -14.91 2.14
CA SER A 248 31.81 -14.27 1.25
C SER A 248 31.95 -15.08 -0.04
N GLY A 249 32.01 -14.40 -1.18
CA GLY A 249 32.08 -15.05 -2.49
C GLY A 249 30.80 -15.79 -2.92
N PHE A 250 29.63 -15.39 -2.38
CA PHE A 250 28.36 -16.01 -2.73
C PHE A 250 28.11 -16.08 -4.24
N ASN A 251 27.73 -17.24 -4.74
CA ASN A 251 27.49 -17.48 -6.16
C ASN A 251 26.06 -17.02 -6.57
N PHE A 252 25.94 -15.75 -6.97
CA PHE A 252 24.66 -15.17 -7.42
C PHE A 252 24.13 -15.84 -8.70
N ALA A 253 25.00 -16.40 -9.56
CA ALA A 253 24.57 -17.09 -10.77
C ALA A 253 23.84 -18.40 -10.41
N ALA A 254 24.47 -19.24 -9.57
CA ALA A 254 23.84 -20.46 -9.09
C ALA A 254 22.55 -20.20 -8.32
N ALA A 255 22.51 -19.13 -7.50
CA ALA A 255 21.31 -18.75 -6.78
C ALA A 255 20.15 -18.32 -7.71
N ARG A 256 20.45 -17.62 -8.81
CA ARG A 256 19.45 -17.27 -9.83
C ARG A 256 18.93 -18.48 -10.59
N GLU A 257 19.83 -19.39 -10.96
CA GLU A 257 19.47 -20.65 -11.64
C GLU A 257 18.59 -21.53 -10.76
N MET A 258 18.91 -21.64 -9.47
CA MET A 258 18.15 -22.40 -8.49
C MET A 258 16.75 -21.82 -8.26
N GLY A 259 16.62 -20.48 -8.23
CA GLY A 259 15.36 -19.75 -8.10
C GLY A 259 14.65 -19.99 -6.77
N LYS A 260 13.82 -21.03 -6.69
CA LYS A 260 13.13 -21.48 -5.46
C LYS A 260 13.68 -22.84 -5.04
N ALA A 261 14.03 -22.98 -3.76
CA ALA A 261 14.60 -24.22 -3.24
C ALA A 261 14.30 -24.38 -1.74
N PRO A 262 14.41 -25.61 -1.19
CA PRO A 262 14.36 -25.83 0.25
C PRO A 262 15.41 -24.98 0.99
N LEU A 263 15.08 -24.51 2.20
CA LEU A 263 15.99 -23.74 3.02
C LEU A 263 17.29 -24.51 3.33
N SER A 264 17.23 -25.84 3.43
CA SER A 264 18.40 -26.71 3.56
C SER A 264 19.35 -26.60 2.37
N GLN A 265 18.85 -26.43 1.16
CA GLN A 265 19.68 -26.24 -0.03
C GLN A 265 20.35 -24.86 -0.05
N TRP A 266 19.65 -23.81 0.44
CA TRP A 266 20.25 -22.49 0.66
C TRP A 266 21.36 -22.57 1.72
N GLN A 267 21.15 -23.35 2.80
CA GLN A 267 22.18 -23.59 3.81
C GLN A 267 23.42 -24.28 3.24
N SER A 268 23.27 -25.24 2.33
CA SER A 268 24.42 -25.90 1.68
C SER A 268 25.27 -24.92 0.83
N MET A 269 24.68 -23.80 0.39
CA MET A 269 25.38 -22.69 -0.26
C MET A 269 26.04 -21.72 0.74
N GLY A 270 26.01 -22.02 2.05
CA GLY A 270 26.55 -21.19 3.09
C GLY A 270 25.62 -20.07 3.58
N VAL A 271 24.35 -20.04 3.15
CA VAL A 271 23.37 -19.05 3.62
C VAL A 271 22.96 -19.38 5.04
N THR A 272 22.93 -18.39 5.91
CA THR A 272 22.51 -18.51 7.30
C THR A 272 21.45 -17.46 7.64
N ARG A 273 20.65 -17.71 8.69
CA ARG A 273 19.79 -16.66 9.21
C ARG A 273 20.62 -15.53 9.82
N ALA A 274 20.22 -14.28 9.56
CA ALA A 274 20.91 -13.11 10.13
C ALA A 274 20.93 -13.11 11.66
N SER A 275 19.93 -13.71 12.30
CA SER A 275 19.84 -13.91 13.75
C SER A 275 20.83 -14.95 14.32
N GLY A 276 21.56 -15.68 13.48
CA GLY A 276 22.43 -16.80 13.89
C GLY A 276 21.70 -18.08 14.28
N ARG A 277 20.36 -18.11 14.30
CA ARG A 277 19.56 -19.31 14.62
C ARG A 277 19.45 -20.23 13.40
N ALA A 278 19.22 -21.52 13.62
CA ALA A 278 18.88 -22.45 12.52
C ALA A 278 17.52 -22.10 11.90
N PHE A 279 17.31 -22.52 10.66
CA PHE A 279 15.97 -22.51 10.07
C PHE A 279 15.12 -23.57 10.77
N PRO A 280 13.96 -23.21 11.33
CA PRO A 280 13.15 -24.16 12.10
C PRO A 280 12.49 -25.22 11.23
N ARG A 281 12.33 -24.95 9.95
CA ARG A 281 11.70 -25.82 8.94
C ARG A 281 12.57 -25.80 7.68
N PRO A 282 13.67 -26.59 7.66
CA PRO A 282 14.64 -26.58 6.56
C PRO A 282 14.09 -27.08 5.23
N GLU A 283 12.94 -27.75 5.24
CA GLU A 283 12.19 -28.21 4.08
C GLU A 283 11.35 -27.11 3.40
N ASP A 284 11.05 -26.00 4.08
CA ASP A 284 10.28 -24.90 3.51
C ASP A 284 10.97 -24.33 2.27
N ILE A 285 10.17 -23.97 1.27
CA ILE A 285 10.69 -23.48 -0.01
C ILE A 285 10.88 -21.96 0.05
N GLY A 286 12.12 -21.52 -0.07
CA GLY A 286 12.46 -20.10 -0.07
C GLY A 286 13.01 -19.62 -1.43
N ARG A 287 12.85 -18.33 -1.70
CA ARG A 287 13.52 -17.62 -2.80
C ARG A 287 14.33 -16.45 -2.29
N LEU A 288 15.48 -16.22 -2.91
CA LEU A 288 16.33 -15.10 -2.54
C LEU A 288 15.69 -13.75 -2.97
N TYR A 289 15.73 -12.79 -2.05
CA TYR A 289 15.31 -11.41 -2.31
C TYR A 289 16.30 -10.43 -1.68
N MET A 290 16.82 -9.53 -2.49
CA MET A 290 17.80 -8.52 -2.11
C MET A 290 17.30 -7.14 -2.55
N PRO A 291 16.48 -6.47 -1.74
CA PRO A 291 15.82 -5.20 -2.11
C PRO A 291 16.80 -4.04 -2.33
N ALA A 292 18.01 -4.13 -1.78
CA ALA A 292 19.08 -3.15 -1.94
C ALA A 292 20.39 -3.79 -2.46
N GLY A 293 20.27 -4.88 -3.21
CA GLY A 293 21.40 -5.65 -3.70
C GLY A 293 22.19 -6.34 -2.60
N ALA A 294 23.39 -6.81 -2.96
CA ALA A 294 24.27 -7.58 -2.07
C ALA A 294 24.83 -6.78 -0.89
N SER A 295 24.77 -5.45 -0.93
CA SER A 295 25.26 -4.56 0.13
C SER A 295 24.23 -4.21 1.21
N GLY A 296 23.01 -4.66 1.05
CA GLY A 296 21.90 -4.43 2.00
C GLY A 296 21.34 -5.71 2.60
N PRO A 297 20.23 -5.60 3.32
CA PRO A 297 19.52 -6.76 3.86
C PRO A 297 19.11 -7.73 2.77
N ALA A 298 19.35 -9.02 2.99
CA ALA A 298 18.94 -10.10 2.10
C ALA A 298 17.93 -11.01 2.83
N PHE A 299 17.03 -11.59 2.07
CA PHE A 299 15.94 -12.42 2.62
C PHE A 299 15.78 -13.71 1.83
N LEU A 300 15.36 -14.77 2.51
CA LEU A 300 14.67 -15.90 1.91
C LEU A 300 13.17 -15.72 2.15
N LEU A 301 12.44 -15.41 1.08
CA LEU A 301 11.00 -15.21 1.09
C LEU A 301 10.29 -16.54 0.88
N LEU A 302 9.29 -16.83 1.70
CA LEU A 302 8.48 -18.04 1.67
C LEU A 302 7.13 -17.79 0.97
N PRO A 303 6.34 -18.81 0.64
CA PRO A 303 5.05 -18.67 -0.04
C PRO A 303 4.10 -17.67 0.60
N ASN A 304 4.06 -17.56 1.92
CA ASN A 304 3.21 -16.60 2.64
C ASN A 304 3.53 -15.14 2.31
N PHE A 305 4.75 -14.82 1.90
CA PHE A 305 5.09 -13.49 1.38
C PHE A 305 4.27 -13.15 0.12
N ASP A 306 4.13 -14.12 -0.78
CA ASP A 306 3.35 -13.95 -2.00
C ASP A 306 1.84 -13.86 -1.70
N VAL A 307 1.36 -14.48 -0.61
CA VAL A 307 -0.01 -14.32 -0.11
C VAL A 307 -0.23 -12.89 0.44
N ILE A 308 0.72 -12.34 1.20
CA ILE A 308 0.64 -10.93 1.65
C ILE A 308 0.54 -9.99 0.44
N LYS A 309 1.29 -10.27 -0.64
CA LYS A 309 1.22 -9.50 -1.88
C LYS A 309 -0.17 -9.52 -2.56
N ARG A 310 -1.06 -10.47 -2.25
CA ARG A 310 -2.44 -10.43 -2.74
C ARG A 310 -3.23 -9.27 -2.16
N TYR A 311 -2.86 -8.84 -0.94
CA TYR A 311 -3.48 -7.66 -0.32
C TYR A 311 -3.06 -6.37 -1.03
N ASN A 312 -1.76 -6.23 -1.28
CA ASN A 312 -1.19 -5.14 -2.07
C ASN A 312 0.01 -5.68 -2.86
N ASN A 313 -0.06 -5.61 -4.19
CA ASN A 313 0.94 -6.18 -5.09
C ASN A 313 2.25 -5.37 -5.13
N SER A 314 2.90 -5.24 -3.97
CA SER A 314 4.17 -4.54 -3.78
C SER A 314 5.08 -5.36 -2.87
N ASP A 315 6.32 -5.62 -3.31
CA ASP A 315 7.33 -6.28 -2.48
C ASP A 315 7.68 -5.42 -1.25
N SER A 316 7.70 -4.09 -1.40
CA SER A 316 7.95 -3.17 -0.28
C SER A 316 6.85 -3.25 0.78
N TYR A 317 5.58 -3.36 0.34
CA TYR A 317 4.44 -3.55 1.24
C TYR A 317 4.54 -4.88 1.99
N ALA A 318 4.73 -5.97 1.28
CA ALA A 318 4.78 -7.30 1.89
C ALA A 318 5.96 -7.44 2.87
N LEU A 319 7.13 -6.85 2.53
CA LEU A 319 8.28 -6.79 3.44
C LEU A 319 7.96 -5.94 4.68
N ALA A 320 7.29 -4.80 4.51
CA ALA A 320 6.90 -3.96 5.64
C ALA A 320 5.88 -4.65 6.55
N VAL A 321 4.88 -5.37 5.99
CA VAL A 321 3.93 -6.19 6.77
C VAL A 321 4.68 -7.26 7.55
N GLY A 322 5.54 -8.05 6.91
CA GLY A 322 6.30 -9.11 7.56
C GLY A 322 7.22 -8.56 8.67
N HIS A 323 7.94 -7.48 8.37
CA HIS A 323 8.81 -6.83 9.35
C HIS A 323 8.02 -6.22 10.52
N LEU A 324 6.88 -5.58 10.27
CA LEU A 324 6.02 -5.06 11.35
C LEU A 324 5.48 -6.20 12.23
N ALA A 325 5.10 -7.34 11.63
CA ALA A 325 4.67 -8.52 12.36
C ALA A 325 5.77 -9.02 13.31
N ASP A 326 7.02 -9.12 12.83
CA ASP A 326 8.16 -9.51 13.66
C ASP A 326 8.40 -8.50 14.80
N ARG A 327 8.27 -7.19 14.51
CA ARG A 327 8.40 -6.13 15.51
C ARG A 327 7.29 -6.17 16.58
N ILE A 328 6.06 -6.51 16.20
CA ILE A 328 4.93 -6.73 17.13
C ILE A 328 5.21 -7.90 18.07
N LEU A 329 5.92 -8.92 17.61
CA LEU A 329 6.39 -10.04 18.46
C LEU A 329 7.59 -9.70 19.34
N GLY A 330 8.11 -8.48 19.30
CA GLY A 330 9.26 -8.03 20.08
C GLY A 330 10.59 -8.16 19.34
N GLY A 331 10.58 -8.47 18.06
CA GLY A 331 11.78 -8.48 17.21
C GLY A 331 12.39 -7.09 17.05
N GLY A 332 13.71 -7.05 16.75
CA GLY A 332 14.48 -5.84 16.47
C GLY A 332 14.27 -5.31 15.03
N GLY A 333 15.10 -4.33 14.66
CA GLY A 333 15.29 -3.94 13.26
C GLY A 333 16.03 -5.03 12.47
N PHE A 334 16.22 -4.81 11.17
CA PHE A 334 17.08 -5.70 10.37
C PHE A 334 18.51 -5.69 10.90
N VAL A 335 19.14 -6.86 10.89
CA VAL A 335 20.52 -7.05 11.38
C VAL A 335 21.52 -6.45 10.41
N THR A 336 21.27 -6.63 9.13
CA THR A 336 22.11 -6.05 8.08
C THR A 336 21.65 -4.61 7.81
N PRO A 337 22.56 -3.61 7.89
CA PRO A 337 22.20 -2.24 7.60
C PRO A 337 21.87 -2.04 6.13
N TRP A 338 21.02 -1.07 5.84
CA TRP A 338 20.80 -0.60 4.47
C TRP A 338 22.01 0.15 3.95
N PRO A 339 22.31 0.07 2.62
CA PRO A 339 23.43 0.81 2.04
C PRO A 339 23.19 2.32 2.16
N ALA A 340 24.17 3.03 2.70
CA ALA A 340 24.11 4.47 2.85
C ALA A 340 24.17 5.15 1.46
N GLY A 341 23.31 6.17 1.27
CA GLY A 341 23.32 7.01 0.08
C GLY A 341 22.68 6.39 -1.17
N ASP A 342 22.02 5.23 -1.05
CA ASP A 342 21.26 4.69 -2.17
C ASP A 342 19.94 5.44 -2.37
N TYR A 343 19.52 5.56 -3.62
CA TYR A 343 18.28 6.24 -4.00
C TYR A 343 17.58 5.55 -5.16
N ALA A 344 16.25 5.74 -5.23
CA ALA A 344 15.44 5.20 -6.30
C ALA A 344 15.66 6.01 -7.59
N LEU A 345 15.89 5.33 -8.69
CA LEU A 345 16.04 5.96 -10.00
C LEU A 345 14.65 6.28 -10.59
N ASN A 346 14.48 7.50 -11.07
CA ASN A 346 13.37 7.86 -11.94
C ASN A 346 13.57 7.29 -13.36
N LYS A 347 12.60 7.48 -14.25
CA LYS A 347 12.65 6.93 -15.61
C LYS A 347 13.88 7.44 -16.39
N ASP A 348 14.15 8.74 -16.33
CA ASP A 348 15.25 9.37 -17.08
C ASP A 348 16.59 8.85 -16.56
N GLN A 349 16.76 8.72 -15.25
CA GLN A 349 17.97 8.15 -14.64
C GLN A 349 18.17 6.67 -15.00
N ARG A 350 17.10 5.88 -15.12
CA ARG A 350 17.20 4.50 -15.60
C ARG A 350 17.60 4.46 -17.09
N THR A 351 17.04 5.34 -17.90
CA THR A 351 17.43 5.49 -19.31
C THR A 351 18.90 5.89 -19.44
N GLU A 352 19.36 6.86 -18.63
CA GLU A 352 20.76 7.28 -18.57
C GLU A 352 21.68 6.12 -18.19
N MET A 353 21.31 5.36 -17.15
CA MET A 353 22.07 4.18 -16.72
C MET A 353 22.19 3.13 -17.83
N GLN A 354 21.09 2.83 -18.54
CA GLN A 354 21.10 1.91 -19.68
C GLN A 354 22.04 2.43 -20.79
N ALA A 355 21.98 3.72 -21.11
CA ALA A 355 22.84 4.32 -22.11
C ALA A 355 24.35 4.28 -21.70
N LEU A 356 24.66 4.49 -20.42
CA LEU A 356 26.02 4.38 -19.89
C LEU A 356 26.55 2.95 -19.98
N LEU A 357 25.75 1.96 -19.60
CA LEU A 357 26.10 0.54 -19.73
C LEU A 357 26.33 0.14 -21.18
N GLY A 358 25.45 0.59 -22.12
CA GLY A 358 25.62 0.34 -23.55
C GLY A 358 26.90 0.93 -24.11
N ARG A 359 27.27 2.18 -23.75
CA ARG A 359 28.54 2.81 -24.11
C ARG A 359 29.77 2.08 -23.55
N ALA A 360 29.62 1.47 -22.37
CA ALA A 360 30.65 0.66 -21.76
C ALA A 360 30.76 -0.76 -22.35
N GLY A 361 29.97 -1.08 -23.39
CA GLY A 361 30.01 -2.35 -24.11
C GLY A 361 29.13 -3.46 -23.55
N PHE A 362 28.20 -3.14 -22.64
CA PHE A 362 27.27 -4.12 -22.04
C PHE A 362 25.88 -4.04 -22.69
N ASP A 363 25.38 -5.16 -23.22
CA ASP A 363 24.03 -5.21 -23.83
C ASP A 363 22.94 -5.07 -22.77
N VAL A 364 22.19 -3.98 -22.85
CA VAL A 364 21.05 -3.68 -22.00
C VAL A 364 19.75 -3.54 -22.81
N GLY A 365 19.80 -3.77 -24.12
CA GLY A 365 18.72 -3.46 -25.06
C GLY A 365 18.61 -1.95 -25.32
N THR A 366 17.45 -1.51 -25.77
CA THR A 366 17.15 -0.10 -26.00
C THR A 366 17.03 0.64 -24.68
N PRO A 367 17.70 1.80 -24.50
CA PRO A 367 17.52 2.63 -23.32
C PRO A 367 16.12 3.27 -23.27
N ASP A 368 15.19 2.64 -22.58
CA ASP A 368 13.76 3.04 -22.48
C ASP A 368 13.34 3.39 -21.04
N GLY A 369 14.26 3.22 -20.08
CA GLY A 369 14.01 3.41 -18.65
C GLY A 369 13.23 2.28 -18.00
N VAL A 370 12.98 1.16 -18.71
CA VAL A 370 12.33 -0.04 -18.19
C VAL A 370 13.39 -1.07 -17.78
N VAL A 371 13.41 -1.46 -16.50
CA VAL A 371 14.36 -2.45 -15.98
C VAL A 371 13.85 -3.87 -16.25
N GLY A 372 14.09 -4.34 -17.46
CA GLY A 372 13.76 -5.70 -17.90
C GLY A 372 14.90 -6.71 -17.70
N PRO A 373 14.72 -7.96 -18.16
CA PRO A 373 15.75 -9.01 -18.10
C PRO A 373 17.06 -8.62 -18.78
N LYS A 374 17.03 -7.96 -19.94
CA LYS A 374 18.24 -7.49 -20.65
C LYS A 374 19.01 -6.46 -19.84
N THR A 375 18.32 -5.46 -19.28
CA THR A 375 18.97 -4.46 -18.43
C THR A 375 19.65 -5.12 -17.24
N ARG A 376 18.99 -6.07 -16.57
CA ARG A 376 19.60 -6.80 -15.45
C ARG A 376 20.79 -7.64 -15.87
N ALA A 377 20.73 -8.30 -17.03
CA ALA A 377 21.86 -9.07 -17.58
C ALA A 377 23.07 -8.16 -17.86
N GLY A 378 22.86 -6.99 -18.46
CA GLY A 378 23.92 -6.00 -18.69
C GLY A 378 24.53 -5.46 -17.39
N VAL A 379 23.70 -5.22 -16.37
CA VAL A 379 24.19 -4.85 -15.02
C VAL A 379 25.06 -5.96 -14.43
N ILE A 380 24.63 -7.21 -14.50
CA ILE A 380 25.39 -8.38 -14.03
C ILE A 380 26.73 -8.46 -14.75
N ALA A 381 26.75 -8.35 -16.09
CA ALA A 381 27.97 -8.40 -16.88
C ALA A 381 28.95 -7.26 -16.51
N TYR A 382 28.42 -6.04 -16.32
CA TYR A 382 29.21 -4.92 -15.82
C TYR A 382 29.80 -5.19 -14.44
N GLN A 383 28.98 -5.68 -13.50
CA GLN A 383 29.42 -5.99 -12.15
C GLN A 383 30.52 -7.06 -12.15
N GLN A 384 30.38 -8.13 -12.95
CA GLN A 384 31.42 -9.16 -13.13
C GLN A 384 32.72 -8.58 -13.67
N ALA A 385 32.65 -7.77 -14.75
CA ALA A 385 33.82 -7.15 -15.36
C ALA A 385 34.55 -6.18 -14.41
N ARG A 386 33.88 -5.69 -13.39
CA ARG A 386 34.43 -4.77 -12.38
C ARG A 386 34.75 -5.45 -11.03
N GLY A 387 34.63 -6.76 -10.93
CA GLY A 387 34.88 -7.49 -9.68
C GLY A 387 33.88 -7.15 -8.55
N LEU A 388 32.68 -6.70 -8.92
CA LEU A 388 31.61 -6.38 -7.97
C LEU A 388 30.71 -7.60 -7.75
N PRO A 389 29.97 -7.65 -6.64
CA PRO A 389 28.90 -8.63 -6.47
C PRO A 389 27.93 -8.57 -7.66
N ALA A 390 27.84 -9.67 -8.42
CA ALA A 390 27.05 -9.74 -9.65
C ALA A 390 25.57 -10.04 -9.37
N ASP A 391 24.93 -9.19 -8.56
CA ASP A 391 23.57 -9.33 -8.07
C ASP A 391 22.49 -8.82 -9.05
N GLY A 392 22.89 -8.00 -10.03
CA GLY A 392 21.98 -7.39 -11.01
C GLY A 392 21.11 -6.28 -10.44
N HIS A 393 21.45 -5.74 -9.25
CA HIS A 393 20.69 -4.67 -8.62
C HIS A 393 20.87 -3.34 -9.33
N VAL A 394 19.75 -2.69 -9.64
CA VAL A 394 19.67 -1.38 -10.29
C VAL A 394 19.42 -0.32 -9.23
N SER A 395 20.38 0.58 -9.00
CA SER A 395 20.31 1.57 -7.93
C SER A 395 20.96 2.90 -8.29
N GLY A 396 20.73 3.92 -7.46
CA GLY A 396 21.38 5.21 -7.56
C GLY A 396 22.90 5.09 -7.42
N LEU A 397 23.36 4.27 -6.51
CA LEU A 397 24.80 4.01 -6.31
C LEU A 397 25.46 3.39 -7.55
N LEU A 398 24.75 2.51 -8.28
CA LEU A 398 25.25 1.97 -9.53
C LEU A 398 25.36 3.06 -10.60
N LEU A 399 24.34 3.92 -10.73
CA LEU A 399 24.37 5.04 -11.67
C LEU A 399 25.54 5.99 -11.38
N ASP A 400 25.75 6.36 -10.12
CA ASP A 400 26.84 7.23 -9.71
C ASP A 400 28.21 6.62 -10.00
N ARG A 401 28.35 5.30 -9.90
CA ARG A 401 29.57 4.58 -10.27
C ARG A 401 29.83 4.60 -11.79
N LEU A 402 28.79 4.50 -12.60
CA LEU A 402 28.89 4.53 -14.06
C LEU A 402 29.22 5.91 -14.59
N LYS A 403 28.98 6.98 -13.83
CA LYS A 403 29.31 8.37 -14.17
C LYS A 403 30.77 8.75 -13.89
N ARG A 404 31.48 7.93 -13.11
CA ARG A 404 32.92 8.12 -12.76
C ARG A 404 33.83 7.43 -13.77
#